data_de15f136b1aa2d271899e1ab727da67a
#
_entry.id   de15f136b1aa2d271899e1ab727da67a
#
_cell.length_a   1.000
_cell.length_b   1.000
_cell.length_c   1.000
_cell.angle_alpha   90.00
_cell.angle_beta   90.00
_cell.angle_gamma   90.00
#
_symmetry.space_group_name_H-M   'P 1'
#
loop_
_entity.id
_entity.type
_entity.pdbx_description
1 polymer ?
#
loop_
_entity_poly.entity_id
_entity_poly.type
_entity_poly.pdbx_seq_one_letter_code
_entity_poly.pdbx_strand_id
1 'polypeptide(L)'
;MARSAALTERLVQIASAAALAGHGKKEPIYSAACASLGISRATLLRQLKEVTVKPERKRRSDAGKTDVTREEAVVISAALMVSLRKSATKRLLGVDDAVDLMRSNGEIKCERVNTETGEIFNLSTSTIIRALRTFRLHPDQLLAPAPAVELRSLHPNHVWQIDASLCVLYYLKPEGEKESGLQVMEYNRFYKNKPANVKRIESDRVWSYEVSDHNSGSIFVNYVMGAESGINLAESFIKAICLRPRDPLHGVPYILMMDMGSANTSGMVKNFARRLGVKLIAHAAGNARATGQVENARNIIERSFESGLRLKPVANLDELNARAQQWACYYNATKIHSRHGKTRTDQWLTITEQQLRIAPPADLCRELLTHEPESREVDVHLRVKFAGKEWDVSAIPRVMVGEKLMVTYNPYQLDTVYIVDTDSEGNEALLAAPVVVRGDDGFAVTANVIDQDYRQHAETEADINRREVELATYGVATQIEADAAKKAKALPFGGRIDPMKLITDTELPTFLPRRGTDLAITTQTQQAADRIFTLFEVAGELRRLGVAMDPDKNRQVAAWYPQGVPESEIADLQTRLTVRAGLRVVGAN
;
A
#
# COMPACT_ATOMS: atom_id res chain seq x y z
N MET A 1 -28.79 -44.93 -15.74
CA MET A 1 -29.59 -46.17 -15.90
C MET A 1 -28.91 -47.29 -15.13
N ALA A 2 -29.63 -47.99 -14.28
CA ALA A 2 -29.11 -49.16 -13.54
C ALA A 2 -28.80 -50.26 -14.56
N ARG A 3 -27.64 -50.91 -14.39
CA ARG A 3 -27.26 -52.06 -15.26
C ARG A 3 -28.17 -53.24 -14.99
N SER A 4 -28.42 -54.04 -16.04
CA SER A 4 -29.15 -55.30 -15.86
C SER A 4 -28.29 -56.29 -15.03
N ALA A 5 -28.92 -57.07 -14.18
CA ALA A 5 -28.25 -58.08 -13.38
C ALA A 5 -27.42 -59.06 -14.23
N ALA A 6 -27.94 -59.47 -15.37
CA ALA A 6 -27.27 -60.33 -16.33
C ALA A 6 -25.95 -59.76 -16.88
N LEU A 7 -25.92 -58.43 -17.18
CA LEU A 7 -24.69 -57.76 -17.64
C LEU A 7 -23.66 -57.68 -16.51
N THR A 8 -24.10 -57.39 -15.29
CA THR A 8 -23.21 -57.34 -14.10
C THR A 8 -22.57 -58.70 -13.84
N GLU A 9 -23.35 -59.78 -13.88
CA GLU A 9 -22.85 -61.13 -13.72
C GLU A 9 -21.83 -61.51 -14.81
N ARG A 10 -22.12 -61.16 -16.05
CA ARG A 10 -21.21 -61.40 -17.18
C ARG A 10 -19.89 -60.62 -17.01
N LEU A 11 -19.93 -59.38 -16.54
CA LEU A 11 -18.72 -58.60 -16.23
C LEU A 11 -17.90 -59.22 -15.09
N VAL A 12 -18.54 -59.76 -14.07
CA VAL A 12 -17.88 -60.49 -12.97
C VAL A 12 -17.19 -61.76 -13.49
N GLN A 13 -17.83 -62.55 -14.37
CA GLN A 13 -17.22 -63.70 -15.01
C GLN A 13 -15.98 -63.33 -15.83
N ILE A 14 -16.06 -62.26 -16.64
CA ILE A 14 -14.94 -61.76 -17.42
C ILE A 14 -13.81 -61.29 -16.51
N ALA A 15 -14.13 -60.57 -15.43
CA ALA A 15 -13.15 -60.13 -14.44
C ALA A 15 -12.43 -61.28 -13.76
N SER A 16 -13.17 -62.33 -13.38
CA SER A 16 -12.62 -63.53 -12.77
C SER A 16 -11.73 -64.31 -13.74
N ALA A 17 -12.16 -64.50 -14.98
CA ALA A 17 -11.34 -65.14 -16.02
C ALA A 17 -10.05 -64.37 -16.30
N ALA A 18 -10.14 -63.04 -16.36
CA ALA A 18 -8.97 -62.16 -16.53
C ALA A 18 -8.04 -62.14 -15.30
N ALA A 19 -8.55 -62.35 -14.09
CA ALA A 19 -7.75 -62.48 -12.88
C ALA A 19 -6.96 -63.81 -12.82
N LEU A 20 -7.54 -64.86 -13.30
CA LEU A 20 -6.91 -66.17 -13.38
C LEU A 20 -5.88 -66.26 -14.53
N ALA A 21 -6.05 -65.49 -15.57
CA ALA A 21 -5.11 -65.45 -16.69
C ALA A 21 -3.77 -64.78 -16.26
N GLY A 22 -2.67 -65.51 -16.54
CA GLY A 22 -1.31 -65.02 -16.25
C GLY A 22 -0.96 -63.69 -16.96
N HIS A 23 0.16 -63.13 -16.60
CA HIS A 23 0.65 -61.88 -17.19
C HIS A 23 0.77 -61.99 -18.73
N GLY A 24 0.24 -61.01 -19.45
CA GLY A 24 0.20 -61.01 -20.92
C GLY A 24 -0.94 -61.81 -21.57
N LYS A 25 -1.64 -62.72 -20.86
CA LYS A 25 -2.70 -63.56 -21.43
C LYS A 25 -4.13 -63.03 -21.30
N LYS A 26 -4.29 -61.78 -20.87
CA LYS A 26 -5.62 -61.17 -20.67
C LYS A 26 -6.24 -60.61 -21.95
N GLU A 27 -5.43 -60.35 -22.97
CA GLU A 27 -5.87 -59.73 -24.20
C GLU A 27 -6.92 -60.52 -24.99
N PRO A 28 -6.75 -61.85 -25.20
CA PRO A 28 -7.77 -62.65 -25.88
C PRO A 28 -9.12 -62.63 -25.13
N ILE A 29 -9.11 -62.62 -23.81
CA ILE A 29 -10.33 -62.59 -22.97
C ILE A 29 -11.05 -61.25 -23.16
N TYR A 30 -10.33 -60.15 -23.18
CA TYR A 30 -10.93 -58.82 -23.39
C TYR A 30 -11.45 -58.65 -24.81
N SER A 31 -10.75 -59.16 -25.83
CA SER A 31 -11.19 -59.09 -27.21
C SER A 31 -12.46 -59.90 -27.43
N ALA A 32 -12.53 -61.16 -26.90
CA ALA A 32 -13.72 -61.98 -26.96
C ALA A 32 -14.90 -61.34 -26.22
N ALA A 33 -14.64 -60.72 -25.05
CA ALA A 33 -15.67 -60.01 -24.29
C ALA A 33 -16.19 -58.78 -25.04
N CYS A 34 -15.34 -58.00 -25.70
CA CYS A 34 -15.74 -56.88 -26.52
C CYS A 34 -16.62 -57.31 -27.69
N ALA A 35 -16.25 -58.37 -28.37
CA ALA A 35 -17.03 -58.93 -29.47
C ALA A 35 -18.41 -59.46 -29.00
N SER A 36 -18.46 -60.15 -27.85
CA SER A 36 -19.72 -60.72 -27.33
C SER A 36 -20.68 -59.66 -26.77
N LEU A 37 -20.15 -58.55 -26.23
CA LEU A 37 -20.95 -57.50 -25.61
C LEU A 37 -21.20 -56.29 -26.55
N GLY A 38 -20.58 -56.28 -27.73
CA GLY A 38 -20.73 -55.17 -28.69
C GLY A 38 -20.19 -53.83 -28.18
N ILE A 39 -19.20 -53.82 -27.27
CA ILE A 39 -18.66 -52.62 -26.64
C ILE A 39 -17.19 -52.43 -26.95
N SER A 40 -16.75 -51.16 -26.90
CA SER A 40 -15.34 -50.87 -27.08
C SER A 40 -14.50 -51.37 -25.90
N ARG A 41 -13.22 -51.64 -26.13
CA ARG A 41 -12.27 -52.04 -25.08
C ARG A 41 -12.20 -51.05 -23.94
N ALA A 42 -12.20 -49.75 -24.23
CA ALA A 42 -12.18 -48.68 -23.21
C ALA A 42 -13.43 -48.77 -22.31
N THR A 43 -14.59 -49.03 -22.92
CA THR A 43 -15.86 -49.20 -22.22
C THR A 43 -15.82 -50.45 -21.33
N LEU A 44 -15.33 -51.60 -21.88
CA LEU A 44 -15.18 -52.82 -21.11
C LEU A 44 -14.27 -52.61 -19.89
N LEU A 45 -13.08 -52.05 -20.06
CA LEU A 45 -12.15 -51.84 -18.96
C LEU A 45 -12.72 -50.90 -17.87
N ARG A 46 -13.48 -49.86 -18.27
CA ARG A 46 -14.19 -49.01 -17.33
C ARG A 46 -15.23 -49.77 -16.52
N GLN A 47 -16.03 -50.60 -17.19
CA GLN A 47 -17.06 -51.41 -16.56
C GLN A 47 -16.48 -52.50 -15.66
N LEU A 48 -15.38 -53.14 -16.06
CA LEU A 48 -14.66 -54.12 -15.23
C LEU A 48 -14.07 -53.47 -13.97
N LYS A 49 -13.60 -52.22 -14.08
CA LYS A 49 -13.09 -51.45 -12.92
C LYS A 49 -14.16 -51.20 -11.84
N GLU A 50 -15.42 -51.08 -12.26
CA GLU A 50 -16.55 -50.84 -11.35
C GLU A 50 -17.01 -52.14 -10.62
N VAL A 51 -16.84 -53.30 -11.24
CA VAL A 51 -17.22 -54.63 -10.65
C VAL A 51 -16.06 -55.38 -9.99
N THR A 52 -14.83 -54.86 -10.09
CA THR A 52 -13.64 -55.52 -9.52
C THR A 52 -13.13 -54.72 -8.32
N VAL A 53 -13.12 -55.33 -7.16
CA VAL A 53 -12.39 -54.80 -6.00
C VAL A 53 -10.91 -55.15 -6.22
N LYS A 54 -10.11 -54.14 -6.54
CA LYS A 54 -8.65 -54.31 -6.61
C LYS A 54 -8.12 -54.39 -5.19
N PRO A 55 -7.30 -55.43 -4.85
CA PRO A 55 -6.59 -55.39 -3.58
C PRO A 55 -5.74 -54.13 -3.50
N GLU A 56 -5.76 -53.47 -2.36
CA GLU A 56 -4.87 -52.34 -2.13
C GLU A 56 -3.43 -52.74 -2.43
N ARG A 57 -2.72 -51.95 -3.20
CA ARG A 57 -1.29 -52.16 -3.41
C ARG A 57 -0.59 -52.15 -2.06
N LYS A 58 0.08 -53.24 -1.73
CA LYS A 58 0.94 -53.28 -0.54
C LYS A 58 1.87 -52.11 -0.59
N ARG A 59 1.76 -51.21 0.39
CA ARG A 59 2.72 -50.11 0.55
C ARG A 59 4.09 -50.73 0.83
N ARG A 60 5.14 -50.20 0.22
CA ARG A 60 6.52 -50.61 0.53
C ARG A 60 6.78 -50.31 2.01
N SER A 61 7.62 -51.10 2.67
CA SER A 61 7.96 -50.96 4.09
C SER A 61 8.64 -49.63 4.42
N ASP A 62 9.24 -49.00 3.40
CA ASP A 62 9.89 -47.68 3.45
C ASP A 62 8.99 -46.53 3.01
N ALA A 63 7.71 -46.83 2.70
CA ALA A 63 6.79 -45.80 2.23
C ALA A 63 6.51 -44.74 3.32
N GLY A 64 6.90 -43.50 3.05
CA GLY A 64 6.75 -42.38 3.98
C GLY A 64 7.95 -42.14 4.88
N LYS A 65 8.98 -43.03 4.85
CA LYS A 65 10.26 -42.78 5.52
C LYS A 65 11.21 -42.03 4.58
N THR A 66 11.96 -41.09 5.13
CA THR A 66 13.00 -40.37 4.43
C THR A 66 14.22 -40.26 5.33
N ASP A 67 15.41 -40.40 4.76
CA ASP A 67 16.67 -40.22 5.46
C ASP A 67 17.05 -38.71 5.61
N VAL A 68 16.31 -37.82 4.94
CA VAL A 68 16.46 -36.36 5.10
C VAL A 68 15.69 -35.96 6.36
N THR A 69 16.34 -35.27 7.27
CA THR A 69 15.67 -34.72 8.45
C THR A 69 14.80 -33.51 8.08
N ARG A 70 13.84 -33.18 8.95
CA ARG A 70 12.98 -32.01 8.70
C ARG A 70 13.80 -30.71 8.78
N GLU A 71 14.78 -30.65 9.65
CA GLU A 71 15.69 -29.50 9.84
C GLU A 71 16.50 -29.27 8.57
N GLU A 72 17.14 -30.30 8.00
CA GLU A 72 17.86 -30.21 6.73
C GLU A 72 16.93 -29.75 5.59
N ALA A 73 15.72 -30.30 5.55
CA ALA A 73 14.72 -29.91 4.55
C ALA A 73 14.32 -28.43 4.68
N VAL A 74 14.25 -27.88 5.90
CA VAL A 74 13.98 -26.45 6.15
C VAL A 74 15.15 -25.59 5.66
N VAL A 75 16.39 -25.97 5.93
CA VAL A 75 17.60 -25.24 5.47
C VAL A 75 17.66 -25.19 3.95
N ILE A 76 17.47 -26.33 3.28
CA ILE A 76 17.43 -26.40 1.81
C ILE A 76 16.31 -25.53 1.25
N SER A 77 15.13 -25.61 1.85
CA SER A 77 13.99 -24.82 1.43
C SER A 77 14.25 -23.31 1.61
N ALA A 78 14.86 -22.92 2.72
CA ALA A 78 15.23 -21.52 2.98
C ALA A 78 16.19 -20.98 1.91
N ALA A 79 17.23 -21.72 1.56
CA ALA A 79 18.16 -21.36 0.49
C ALA A 79 17.45 -21.17 -0.87
N LEU A 80 16.54 -22.08 -1.22
CA LEU A 80 15.74 -21.99 -2.44
C LEU A 80 14.79 -20.78 -2.42
N MET A 81 14.16 -20.50 -1.28
CA MET A 81 13.21 -19.38 -1.16
C MET A 81 13.90 -18.01 -1.19
N VAL A 82 15.07 -17.87 -0.58
CA VAL A 82 15.88 -16.64 -0.63
C VAL A 82 16.35 -16.34 -2.06
N SER A 83 16.56 -17.35 -2.89
CA SER A 83 16.97 -17.19 -4.28
C SER A 83 15.84 -16.76 -5.23
N LEU A 84 14.60 -16.64 -4.76
CA LEU A 84 13.47 -16.22 -5.58
C LEU A 84 13.52 -14.71 -5.86
N ARG A 85 13.22 -14.31 -7.10
CA ARG A 85 12.97 -12.90 -7.40
C ARG A 85 11.62 -12.45 -6.85
N LYS A 86 11.56 -11.21 -6.32
CA LYS A 86 10.32 -10.59 -5.80
C LYS A 86 9.17 -10.54 -6.82
N SER A 87 9.47 -10.51 -8.10
CA SER A 87 8.48 -10.46 -9.18
C SER A 87 8.35 -11.83 -9.86
N ALA A 88 7.72 -12.77 -9.18
CA ALA A 88 7.28 -14.04 -9.75
C ALA A 88 8.33 -15.14 -9.97
N THR A 89 8.02 -16.28 -9.47
CA THR A 89 8.19 -17.64 -10.02
C THR A 89 9.53 -18.05 -10.66
N LYS A 90 10.43 -17.15 -11.05
CA LYS A 90 11.74 -17.54 -11.58
C LYS A 90 12.70 -17.80 -10.43
N ARG A 91 12.99 -19.09 -10.20
CA ARG A 91 14.06 -19.53 -9.31
C ARG A 91 15.41 -19.19 -9.93
N LEU A 92 16.33 -18.72 -9.13
CA LEU A 92 17.70 -18.47 -9.55
C LEU A 92 18.60 -19.65 -9.21
N LEU A 93 18.27 -20.39 -8.13
CA LEU A 93 19.06 -21.51 -7.63
C LEU A 93 18.32 -22.84 -7.88
N GLY A 94 19.01 -23.81 -8.47
CA GLY A 94 18.54 -25.18 -8.60
C GLY A 94 18.55 -25.93 -7.27
N VAL A 95 17.77 -27.01 -7.17
CA VAL A 95 17.81 -27.84 -5.94
C VAL A 95 19.16 -28.51 -5.78
N ASP A 96 19.79 -28.92 -6.89
CA ASP A 96 21.13 -29.53 -6.91
C ASP A 96 22.14 -28.56 -6.34
N ASP A 97 22.19 -27.34 -6.91
CA ASP A 97 23.13 -26.29 -6.50
C ASP A 97 22.89 -25.89 -5.03
N ALA A 98 21.62 -25.79 -4.58
CA ALA A 98 21.31 -25.49 -3.20
C ALA A 98 21.82 -26.55 -2.23
N VAL A 99 21.64 -27.82 -2.58
CA VAL A 99 22.10 -28.93 -1.75
C VAL A 99 23.62 -28.96 -1.68
N ASP A 100 24.31 -28.80 -2.80
CA ASP A 100 25.77 -28.81 -2.84
C ASP A 100 26.35 -27.61 -2.08
N LEU A 101 25.74 -26.42 -2.21
CA LEU A 101 26.11 -25.24 -1.47
C LEU A 101 25.96 -25.46 0.05
N MET A 102 24.81 -25.97 0.50
CA MET A 102 24.57 -26.19 1.93
C MET A 102 25.45 -27.30 2.51
N ARG A 103 25.76 -28.35 1.74
CA ARG A 103 26.71 -29.40 2.14
C ARG A 103 28.12 -28.85 2.28
N SER A 104 28.59 -28.09 1.30
CA SER A 104 29.95 -27.52 1.33
C SER A 104 30.17 -26.56 2.51
N ASN A 105 29.10 -25.94 3.02
CA ASN A 105 29.12 -25.07 4.19
C ASN A 105 28.83 -25.82 5.50
N GLY A 106 28.59 -27.12 5.46
CA GLY A 106 28.34 -27.92 6.65
C GLY A 106 26.96 -27.76 7.29
N GLU A 107 26.04 -27.05 6.60
CA GLU A 107 24.68 -26.75 7.09
C GLU A 107 23.77 -27.98 7.03
N ILE A 108 24.02 -28.89 6.12
CA ILE A 108 23.29 -30.15 5.94
C ILE A 108 24.26 -31.29 5.64
N LYS A 109 23.84 -32.52 5.95
CA LYS A 109 24.52 -33.74 5.54
C LYS A 109 23.78 -34.39 4.38
N CYS A 110 22.49 -34.66 4.55
CA CYS A 110 21.65 -35.36 3.58
C CYS A 110 22.32 -36.65 3.08
N GLU A 111 22.78 -37.47 4.00
CA GLU A 111 23.52 -38.69 3.78
C GLU A 111 22.72 -39.90 4.22
N ARG A 112 23.05 -41.06 3.69
CA ARG A 112 22.56 -42.36 4.13
C ARG A 112 23.73 -43.25 4.48
N VAL A 113 23.68 -43.85 5.65
CA VAL A 113 24.66 -44.86 6.08
C VAL A 113 24.12 -46.26 5.69
N ASN A 114 24.90 -47.02 4.97
CA ASN A 114 24.61 -48.44 4.77
C ASN A 114 24.85 -49.18 6.09
N THR A 115 23.82 -49.77 6.66
CA THR A 115 23.87 -50.46 7.96
C THR A 115 24.73 -51.74 7.94
N GLU A 116 25.00 -52.29 6.75
CA GLU A 116 25.79 -53.52 6.60
C GLU A 116 27.28 -53.24 6.35
N THR A 117 27.58 -52.21 5.55
CA THR A 117 28.98 -51.88 5.16
C THR A 117 29.56 -50.69 5.92
N GLY A 118 28.73 -49.90 6.58
CA GLY A 118 29.13 -48.66 7.22
C GLY A 118 29.45 -47.53 6.23
N GLU A 119 29.26 -47.71 4.94
CA GLU A 119 29.54 -46.70 3.92
C GLU A 119 28.52 -45.60 3.95
N ILE A 120 28.99 -44.37 3.76
CA ILE A 120 28.18 -43.16 3.72
C ILE A 120 27.92 -42.79 2.26
N PHE A 121 26.67 -42.65 1.88
CA PHE A 121 26.26 -42.24 0.53
C PHE A 121 25.47 -40.94 0.59
N ASN A 122 25.81 -40.02 -0.28
CA ASN A 122 25.04 -38.79 -0.49
C ASN A 122 23.67 -39.16 -1.09
N LEU A 123 22.60 -38.59 -0.51
CA LEU A 123 21.26 -38.78 -1.06
C LEU A 123 21.14 -38.05 -2.40
N SER A 124 20.48 -38.68 -3.35
CA SER A 124 20.22 -38.07 -4.66
C SER A 124 19.24 -36.92 -4.53
N THR A 125 19.38 -35.93 -5.41
CA THR A 125 18.49 -34.75 -5.49
C THR A 125 17.02 -35.16 -5.63
N SER A 126 16.70 -36.21 -6.37
CA SER A 126 15.34 -36.74 -6.49
C SER A 126 14.77 -37.24 -5.15
N THR A 127 15.61 -37.82 -4.29
CA THR A 127 15.25 -38.21 -2.93
C THR A 127 14.98 -37.01 -2.05
N ILE A 128 15.83 -35.99 -2.14
CA ILE A 128 15.70 -34.73 -1.40
C ILE A 128 14.43 -33.98 -1.83
N ILE A 129 14.18 -33.84 -3.14
CA ILE A 129 12.93 -33.24 -3.66
C ILE A 129 11.69 -33.99 -3.13
N ARG A 130 11.75 -35.32 -3.07
CA ARG A 130 10.65 -36.09 -2.50
C ARG A 130 10.46 -35.82 -1.02
N ALA A 131 11.55 -35.72 -0.25
CA ALA A 131 11.51 -35.33 1.16
C ALA A 131 10.92 -33.95 1.36
N LEU A 132 11.39 -32.93 0.60
CA LEU A 132 10.84 -31.59 0.61
C LEU A 132 9.33 -31.58 0.37
N ARG A 133 8.87 -32.34 -0.63
CA ARG A 133 7.43 -32.47 -0.93
C ARG A 133 6.66 -33.19 0.18
N THR A 134 7.24 -34.21 0.80
CA THR A 134 6.63 -34.94 1.92
C THR A 134 6.46 -34.06 3.14
N PHE A 135 7.48 -33.23 3.45
CA PHE A 135 7.43 -32.26 4.53
C PHE A 135 6.65 -30.98 4.19
N ARG A 136 6.15 -30.84 2.92
CA ARG A 136 5.48 -29.63 2.40
C ARG A 136 6.38 -28.38 2.42
N LEU A 137 7.67 -28.59 2.22
CA LEU A 137 8.70 -27.55 2.20
C LEU A 137 9.23 -27.26 0.77
N HIS A 138 8.70 -27.96 -0.25
CA HIS A 138 9.09 -27.66 -1.63
C HIS A 138 8.59 -26.27 -2.03
N PRO A 139 9.41 -25.43 -2.71
CA PRO A 139 9.01 -24.07 -3.11
C PRO A 139 7.67 -24.00 -3.83
N ASP A 140 7.34 -24.96 -4.72
CA ASP A 140 6.04 -25.01 -5.40
C ASP A 140 4.85 -25.10 -4.42
N GLN A 141 5.06 -25.75 -3.27
CA GLN A 141 4.03 -25.88 -2.23
C GLN A 141 3.98 -24.65 -1.32
N LEU A 142 5.13 -24.05 -1.01
CA LEU A 142 5.22 -22.85 -0.20
C LEU A 142 4.71 -21.61 -0.95
N LEU A 143 4.89 -21.57 -2.27
CA LEU A 143 4.38 -20.54 -3.15
C LEU A 143 2.93 -20.76 -3.58
N ALA A 144 2.33 -21.89 -3.18
CA ALA A 144 0.91 -22.12 -3.43
C ALA A 144 0.08 -20.97 -2.82
N PRO A 145 -0.94 -20.49 -3.53
CA PRO A 145 -1.76 -19.38 -3.03
C PRO A 145 -2.37 -19.74 -1.68
N ALA A 146 -2.33 -18.79 -0.74
CA ALA A 146 -3.02 -18.97 0.54
C ALA A 146 -4.53 -19.15 0.32
N PRO A 147 -5.23 -19.86 1.20
CA PRO A 147 -6.69 -19.94 1.17
C PRO A 147 -7.31 -18.56 1.14
N ALA A 148 -8.33 -18.34 0.34
CA ALA A 148 -9.08 -17.11 0.26
C ALA A 148 -10.44 -17.28 0.89
N VAL A 149 -10.88 -16.25 1.62
CA VAL A 149 -12.26 -16.14 2.08
C VAL A 149 -13.11 -15.59 0.94
N GLU A 150 -14.24 -16.22 0.65
CA GLU A 150 -15.19 -15.70 -0.32
C GLU A 150 -15.88 -14.44 0.24
N LEU A 151 -15.90 -13.37 -0.54
CA LEU A 151 -16.59 -12.13 -0.19
C LEU A 151 -18.00 -12.13 -0.78
N ARG A 152 -18.96 -11.60 -0.04
CA ARG A 152 -20.36 -11.49 -0.43
C ARG A 152 -20.85 -10.06 -0.28
N SER A 153 -21.54 -9.54 -1.31
CA SER A 153 -22.37 -8.35 -1.23
C SER A 153 -23.83 -8.72 -0.93
N LEU A 154 -24.56 -7.85 -0.25
CA LEU A 154 -25.92 -8.14 0.22
C LEU A 154 -26.95 -8.10 -0.90
N HIS A 155 -26.85 -7.13 -1.79
CA HIS A 155 -27.80 -6.85 -2.88
C HIS A 155 -27.07 -6.10 -4.02
N PRO A 156 -27.67 -5.94 -5.21
CA PRO A 156 -27.16 -5.02 -6.22
C PRO A 156 -27.00 -3.61 -5.63
N ASN A 157 -26.01 -2.86 -6.10
CA ASN A 157 -25.64 -1.53 -5.58
C ASN A 157 -25.07 -1.49 -4.15
N HIS A 158 -24.88 -2.63 -3.48
CA HIS A 158 -24.26 -2.64 -2.16
C HIS A 158 -22.76 -2.34 -2.25
N VAL A 159 -22.05 -3.04 -3.11
CA VAL A 159 -20.60 -2.89 -3.29
C VAL A 159 -20.27 -2.77 -4.78
N TRP A 160 -19.62 -1.69 -5.14
CA TRP A 160 -19.01 -1.55 -6.45
C TRP A 160 -17.50 -1.65 -6.34
N GLN A 161 -16.88 -2.19 -7.36
CA GLN A 161 -15.42 -2.22 -7.53
C GLN A 161 -15.06 -1.32 -8.70
N ILE A 162 -14.04 -0.49 -8.54
CA ILE A 162 -13.50 0.36 -9.61
C ILE A 162 -11.99 0.14 -9.72
N ASP A 163 -11.51 0.09 -10.94
CA ASP A 163 -10.09 -0.02 -11.25
C ASP A 163 -9.74 0.84 -12.45
N ALA A 164 -8.48 1.22 -12.56
CA ALA A 164 -7.93 1.97 -13.67
C ALA A 164 -6.91 1.12 -14.41
N SER A 165 -7.13 0.87 -15.68
CA SER A 165 -6.26 0.03 -16.49
C SER A 165 -5.76 0.77 -17.70
N LEU A 166 -4.49 0.57 -18.03
CA LEU A 166 -3.95 1.08 -19.27
C LEU A 166 -4.40 0.19 -20.44
N CYS A 167 -4.95 0.79 -21.49
CA CYS A 167 -5.19 0.08 -22.73
C CYS A 167 -3.83 -0.21 -23.42
N VAL A 168 -3.36 -1.44 -23.30
CA VAL A 168 -2.01 -1.83 -23.78
C VAL A 168 -1.95 -1.93 -25.29
N LEU A 169 -3.08 -2.17 -25.94
CA LEU A 169 -3.15 -2.44 -27.38
C LEU A 169 -3.26 -1.19 -28.25
N TYR A 170 -3.74 -0.07 -27.70
CA TYR A 170 -4.11 1.10 -28.47
C TYR A 170 -3.69 2.42 -27.84
N TYR A 171 -3.43 3.39 -28.70
CA TYR A 171 -3.35 4.81 -28.38
C TYR A 171 -4.19 5.61 -29.37
N LEU A 172 -4.67 6.76 -28.98
CA LEU A 172 -5.60 7.56 -29.80
C LEU A 172 -4.92 8.88 -30.18
N LYS A 173 -4.73 9.11 -31.47
CA LYS A 173 -4.20 10.38 -31.97
C LYS A 173 -5.30 11.42 -32.13
N PRO A 174 -5.04 12.69 -31.77
CA PRO A 174 -6.00 13.79 -31.94
C PRO A 174 -6.46 13.97 -33.39
N GLU A 175 -7.64 14.51 -33.54
CA GLU A 175 -8.15 14.92 -34.86
C GLU A 175 -7.26 16.03 -35.44
N GLY A 176 -6.95 15.92 -36.75
CA GLY A 176 -6.10 16.89 -37.47
C GLY A 176 -4.64 16.49 -37.62
N GLU A 177 -4.16 15.47 -36.92
CA GLU A 177 -2.84 14.89 -37.17
C GLU A 177 -2.86 13.89 -38.35
N LYS A 178 -1.68 13.71 -38.99
CA LYS A 178 -1.50 12.59 -39.91
C LYS A 178 -1.77 11.28 -39.15
N GLU A 179 -2.66 10.44 -39.70
CA GLU A 179 -3.10 9.19 -39.07
C GLU A 179 -3.89 9.42 -37.77
N SER A 180 -4.85 10.37 -37.76
CA SER A 180 -5.75 10.57 -36.62
C SER A 180 -6.58 9.31 -36.29
N GLY A 181 -7.06 9.21 -35.05
CA GLY A 181 -7.88 8.11 -34.56
C GLY A 181 -7.09 6.98 -33.90
N LEU A 182 -7.75 5.84 -33.72
CA LEU A 182 -7.22 4.71 -32.98
C LEU A 182 -6.05 4.04 -33.69
N GLN A 183 -4.89 4.03 -33.05
CA GLN A 183 -3.68 3.41 -33.54
C GLN A 183 -3.36 2.15 -32.70
N VAL A 184 -2.90 1.10 -33.41
CA VAL A 184 -2.46 -0.15 -32.75
C VAL A 184 -1.03 -0.01 -32.25
N MET A 185 -0.78 -0.36 -31.01
CA MET A 185 0.57 -0.52 -30.48
C MET A 185 1.22 -1.78 -31.07
N GLU A 186 1.97 -1.65 -32.16
CA GLU A 186 2.70 -2.77 -32.74
C GLU A 186 3.84 -3.21 -31.83
N TYR A 187 3.86 -4.50 -31.49
CA TYR A 187 4.88 -5.12 -30.63
C TYR A 187 6.31 -4.81 -31.07
N ASN A 188 6.60 -4.88 -32.37
CA ASN A 188 7.94 -4.62 -32.90
C ASN A 188 8.36 -3.14 -32.76
N ARG A 189 7.40 -2.23 -32.76
CA ARG A 189 7.63 -0.78 -32.68
C ARG A 189 7.78 -0.33 -31.24
N PHE A 190 7.15 -1.01 -30.31
CA PHE A 190 7.07 -0.66 -28.88
C PHE A 190 7.89 -1.59 -27.97
N TYR A 191 8.17 -2.86 -28.35
CA TYR A 191 8.96 -3.80 -27.54
C TYR A 191 10.46 -3.41 -27.44
N LYS A 192 11.02 -2.80 -28.47
CA LYS A 192 12.39 -2.25 -28.45
C LYS A 192 12.44 -0.85 -27.84
N ASN A 193 11.39 -0.41 -27.17
CA ASN A 193 11.25 0.98 -26.81
C ASN A 193 12.06 1.37 -25.58
N LYS A 194 12.99 2.22 -25.91
CA LYS A 194 13.60 3.14 -24.97
C LYS A 194 12.50 4.04 -24.38
N PRO A 195 12.63 4.44 -23.10
CA PRO A 195 11.67 5.31 -22.40
C PRO A 195 11.23 6.55 -23.18
N ALA A 196 12.09 7.06 -24.06
CA ALA A 196 11.81 8.24 -24.90
C ALA A 196 10.64 8.06 -25.89
N ASN A 197 10.38 6.84 -26.41
CA ASN A 197 9.30 6.62 -27.36
C ASN A 197 7.94 6.45 -26.65
N VAL A 198 7.94 5.90 -25.43
CA VAL A 198 6.74 5.82 -24.58
C VAL A 198 6.34 7.23 -24.14
N LYS A 199 7.31 8.05 -23.74
CA LYS A 199 7.09 9.43 -23.33
C LYS A 199 6.48 10.30 -24.43
N ARG A 200 6.79 10.02 -25.70
CA ARG A 200 6.25 10.75 -26.84
C ARG A 200 4.75 10.54 -27.10
N ILE A 201 4.21 9.40 -26.68
CA ILE A 201 2.78 9.05 -26.83
C ILE A 201 2.05 9.06 -25.49
N GLU A 202 2.66 9.59 -24.45
CA GLU A 202 2.11 9.56 -23.10
C GLU A 202 0.75 10.27 -23.02
N SER A 203 0.61 11.39 -23.72
CA SER A 203 -0.65 12.15 -23.85
C SER A 203 -1.72 11.42 -24.67
N ASP A 204 -1.31 10.57 -25.60
CA ASP A 204 -2.19 9.87 -26.52
C ASP A 204 -2.60 8.48 -26.02
N ARG A 205 -2.05 8.07 -24.88
CA ARG A 205 -2.41 6.78 -24.26
C ARG A 205 -3.84 6.81 -23.77
N VAL A 206 -4.51 5.71 -23.97
CA VAL A 206 -5.89 5.52 -23.53
C VAL A 206 -5.89 4.71 -22.25
N TRP A 207 -6.56 5.24 -21.25
CA TRP A 207 -6.85 4.55 -20.01
C TRP A 207 -8.32 4.20 -19.92
N SER A 208 -8.63 3.04 -19.37
CA SER A 208 -10.00 2.63 -19.07
C SER A 208 -10.22 2.63 -17.56
N TYR A 209 -11.37 3.09 -17.14
CA TYR A 209 -11.87 2.96 -15.78
C TYR A 209 -13.03 1.99 -15.82
N GLU A 210 -12.81 0.83 -15.23
CA GLU A 210 -13.80 -0.24 -15.14
C GLU A 210 -14.54 -0.15 -13.83
N VAL A 211 -15.86 -0.21 -13.89
CA VAL A 211 -16.71 -0.33 -12.71
C VAL A 211 -17.50 -1.62 -12.80
N SER A 212 -17.52 -2.39 -11.71
CA SER A 212 -18.34 -3.60 -11.62
C SER A 212 -19.15 -3.61 -10.34
N ASP A 213 -20.47 -3.83 -10.44
CA ASP A 213 -21.29 -4.15 -9.28
C ASP A 213 -20.98 -5.57 -8.81
N HIS A 214 -20.59 -5.70 -7.55
CA HIS A 214 -20.15 -6.98 -6.99
C HIS A 214 -21.27 -8.03 -6.93
N ASN A 215 -22.51 -7.63 -6.76
CA ASN A 215 -23.64 -8.56 -6.69
C ASN A 215 -24.05 -9.10 -8.05
N SER A 216 -24.33 -8.23 -9.00
CA SER A 216 -24.83 -8.62 -10.33
C SER A 216 -23.73 -8.97 -11.30
N GLY A 217 -22.50 -8.46 -11.07
CA GLY A 217 -21.40 -8.54 -12.03
C GLY A 217 -21.58 -7.60 -13.22
N SER A 218 -22.54 -6.63 -13.16
CA SER A 218 -22.74 -5.62 -14.20
C SER A 218 -21.47 -4.81 -14.40
N ILE A 219 -21.14 -4.54 -15.66
CA ILE A 219 -19.90 -3.88 -16.07
C ILE A 219 -20.25 -2.52 -16.67
N PHE A 220 -19.52 -1.49 -16.26
CA PHE A 220 -19.42 -0.20 -16.91
C PHE A 220 -17.95 0.08 -17.21
N VAL A 221 -17.65 0.75 -18.31
CA VAL A 221 -16.30 1.18 -18.67
C VAL A 221 -16.34 2.58 -19.28
N ASN A 222 -15.39 3.41 -18.88
CA ASN A 222 -15.16 4.74 -19.44
C ASN A 222 -13.70 4.89 -19.83
N TYR A 223 -13.44 5.32 -21.06
CA TYR A 223 -12.10 5.58 -21.56
C TYR A 223 -11.77 7.05 -21.43
N VAL A 224 -10.52 7.33 -21.08
CA VAL A 224 -9.93 8.66 -20.96
C VAL A 224 -8.57 8.69 -21.62
N MET A 225 -8.13 9.87 -22.06
CA MET A 225 -6.78 10.05 -22.61
C MET A 225 -5.81 10.56 -21.54
N GLY A 226 -4.53 10.33 -21.75
CA GLY A 226 -3.44 10.84 -20.94
C GLY A 226 -2.99 9.88 -19.83
N ALA A 227 -3.18 10.26 -18.58
CA ALA A 227 -2.67 9.54 -17.43
C ALA A 227 -3.77 9.11 -16.46
N GLU A 228 -3.46 8.11 -15.66
CA GLU A 228 -4.24 7.80 -14.47
C GLU A 228 -4.22 9.00 -13.52
N SER A 229 -5.40 9.49 -13.13
CA SER A 229 -5.54 10.61 -12.22
C SER A 229 -6.81 10.52 -11.38
N GLY A 230 -6.79 11.16 -10.19
CA GLY A 230 -7.96 11.24 -9.34
C GLY A 230 -9.14 11.96 -9.99
N ILE A 231 -8.90 12.93 -10.88
CA ILE A 231 -9.94 13.64 -11.64
C ILE A 231 -10.61 12.66 -12.62
N ASN A 232 -9.82 11.92 -13.40
CA ASN A 232 -10.33 10.94 -14.36
C ASN A 232 -11.11 9.82 -13.66
N LEU A 233 -10.64 9.38 -12.51
CA LEU A 233 -11.33 8.40 -11.67
C LEU A 233 -12.69 8.94 -11.20
N ALA A 234 -12.70 10.14 -10.63
CA ALA A 234 -13.92 10.78 -10.14
C ALA A 234 -14.92 11.03 -11.27
N GLU A 235 -14.49 11.54 -12.42
CA GLU A 235 -15.34 11.76 -13.59
C GLU A 235 -15.91 10.44 -14.13
N SER A 236 -15.09 9.37 -14.16
CA SER A 236 -15.54 8.04 -14.59
C SER A 236 -16.54 7.45 -13.60
N PHE A 237 -16.33 7.68 -12.29
CA PHE A 237 -17.29 7.26 -11.27
C PHE A 237 -18.60 8.06 -11.36
N ILE A 238 -18.55 9.38 -11.58
CA ILE A 238 -19.75 10.21 -11.84
C ILE A 238 -20.53 9.65 -13.04
N LYS A 239 -19.85 9.38 -14.14
CA LYS A 239 -20.50 8.78 -15.33
C LYS A 239 -21.12 7.43 -15.04
N ALA A 240 -20.50 6.63 -14.15
CA ALA A 240 -21.02 5.32 -13.78
C ALA A 240 -22.28 5.40 -12.91
N ILE A 241 -22.33 6.33 -11.93
CA ILE A 241 -23.45 6.46 -10.99
C ILE A 241 -24.66 7.19 -11.58
N CYS A 242 -24.44 8.11 -12.54
CA CYS A 242 -25.52 8.86 -13.15
C CYS A 242 -26.35 7.99 -14.09
N LEU A 243 -27.64 8.35 -14.22
CA LEU A 243 -28.55 7.69 -15.15
C LEU A 243 -28.10 7.88 -16.61
N ARG A 244 -28.03 6.79 -17.34
CA ARG A 244 -27.67 6.77 -18.76
C ARG A 244 -28.79 6.18 -19.60
N PRO A 245 -28.97 6.66 -20.86
CA PRO A 245 -29.98 6.08 -21.75
C PRO A 245 -29.71 4.58 -21.99
N ARG A 246 -30.75 3.77 -21.84
CA ARG A 246 -30.73 2.31 -22.10
C ARG A 246 -29.79 1.48 -21.22
N ASP A 247 -29.25 2.06 -20.17
CA ASP A 247 -28.38 1.33 -19.22
C ASP A 247 -29.06 1.32 -17.84
N PRO A 248 -29.51 0.16 -17.36
CA PRO A 248 -30.12 0.06 -16.03
C PRO A 248 -29.12 0.21 -14.88
N LEU A 249 -27.81 0.03 -15.14
CA LEU A 249 -26.78 0.18 -14.12
C LEU A 249 -26.56 1.67 -13.81
N HIS A 250 -27.05 2.13 -12.68
CA HIS A 250 -26.85 3.49 -12.15
C HIS A 250 -27.08 3.51 -10.64
N GLY A 251 -26.82 4.66 -10.01
CA GLY A 251 -27.05 4.85 -8.58
C GLY A 251 -25.73 4.87 -7.77
N VAL A 252 -25.80 5.44 -6.58
CA VAL A 252 -24.65 5.59 -5.69
C VAL A 252 -24.51 4.33 -4.84
N PRO A 253 -23.39 3.59 -4.92
CA PRO A 253 -23.18 2.40 -4.10
C PRO A 253 -23.01 2.77 -2.61
N TYR A 254 -23.24 1.81 -1.72
CA TYR A 254 -22.93 2.00 -0.29
C TYR A 254 -21.43 1.88 -0.02
N ILE A 255 -20.77 1.01 -0.76
CA ILE A 255 -19.32 0.73 -0.62
C ILE A 255 -18.69 0.80 -2.00
N LEU A 256 -17.57 1.51 -2.10
CA LEU A 256 -16.70 1.51 -3.26
C LEU A 256 -15.35 0.89 -2.88
N MET A 257 -15.00 -0.22 -3.53
CA MET A 257 -13.73 -0.91 -3.36
C MET A 257 -12.80 -0.54 -4.50
N MET A 258 -11.54 -0.27 -4.17
CA MET A 258 -10.52 0.12 -5.14
C MET A 258 -9.13 -0.35 -4.68
N ASP A 259 -8.19 -0.42 -5.61
CA ASP A 259 -6.79 -0.67 -5.27
C ASP A 259 -6.13 0.61 -4.70
N MET A 260 -4.98 0.46 -4.01
CA MET A 260 -4.21 1.57 -3.45
C MET A 260 -3.37 2.32 -4.49
N GLY A 261 -3.85 2.47 -5.70
CA GLY A 261 -3.21 3.31 -6.73
C GLY A 261 -3.19 4.80 -6.35
N SER A 262 -2.33 5.59 -6.98
CA SER A 262 -2.17 7.02 -6.70
C SER A 262 -3.46 7.83 -6.92
N ALA A 263 -4.23 7.50 -7.96
CA ALA A 263 -5.52 8.11 -8.23
C ALA A 263 -6.56 7.77 -7.15
N ASN A 264 -6.53 6.53 -6.67
CA ASN A 264 -7.49 6.00 -5.70
C ASN A 264 -7.25 6.53 -4.28
N THR A 265 -6.03 6.96 -3.98
CA THR A 265 -5.67 7.54 -2.68
C THR A 265 -5.81 9.06 -2.64
N SER A 266 -6.22 9.70 -3.77
CA SER A 266 -6.36 11.15 -3.83
C SER A 266 -7.40 11.66 -2.83
N GLY A 267 -7.07 12.75 -2.12
CA GLY A 267 -7.97 13.38 -1.16
C GLY A 267 -9.30 13.79 -1.79
N MET A 268 -9.29 14.16 -3.07
CA MET A 268 -10.49 14.53 -3.83
C MET A 268 -11.50 13.37 -3.93
N VAL A 269 -11.06 12.18 -4.31
CA VAL A 269 -11.93 10.99 -4.41
C VAL A 269 -12.48 10.60 -3.04
N LYS A 270 -11.67 10.69 -1.99
CA LYS A 270 -12.11 10.44 -0.61
C LYS A 270 -13.19 11.41 -0.17
N ASN A 271 -12.98 12.72 -0.41
CA ASN A 271 -13.97 13.74 -0.07
C ASN A 271 -15.27 13.57 -0.86
N PHE A 272 -15.17 13.30 -2.14
CA PHE A 272 -16.34 13.06 -2.98
C PHE A 272 -17.16 11.86 -2.50
N ALA A 273 -16.50 10.74 -2.24
CA ALA A 273 -17.15 9.55 -1.71
C ALA A 273 -17.82 9.82 -0.35
N ARG A 274 -17.14 10.54 0.56
CA ARG A 274 -17.69 10.94 1.85
C ARG A 274 -18.95 11.78 1.70
N ARG A 275 -18.96 12.77 0.81
CA ARG A 275 -20.15 13.62 0.55
C ARG A 275 -21.30 12.87 -0.07
N LEU A 276 -21.02 11.85 -0.87
CA LEU A 276 -22.05 10.94 -1.38
C LEU A 276 -22.48 9.87 -0.36
N GLY A 277 -21.89 9.84 0.83
CA GLY A 277 -22.14 8.80 1.83
C GLY A 277 -21.70 7.41 1.36
N VAL A 278 -20.61 7.33 0.60
CA VAL A 278 -20.01 6.10 0.11
C VAL A 278 -18.83 5.72 0.99
N LYS A 279 -18.86 4.51 1.55
CA LYS A 279 -17.72 3.97 2.30
C LYS A 279 -16.65 3.50 1.33
N LEU A 280 -15.45 4.09 1.38
CA LEU A 280 -14.31 3.63 0.61
C LEU A 280 -13.59 2.49 1.32
N ILE A 281 -13.24 1.46 0.57
CA ILE A 281 -12.38 0.37 1.01
C ILE A 281 -11.22 0.29 0.01
N ALA A 282 -10.04 0.78 0.43
CA ALA A 282 -8.81 0.63 -0.32
C ALA A 282 -8.06 -0.61 0.19
N HIS A 283 -7.70 -1.51 -0.71
CA HIS A 283 -6.94 -2.70 -0.38
C HIS A 283 -5.44 -2.46 -0.54
N ALA A 284 -4.65 -3.00 0.40
CA ALA A 284 -3.20 -2.95 0.30
C ALA A 284 -2.72 -3.66 -0.97
N ALA A 285 -1.70 -3.10 -1.60
CA ALA A 285 -1.06 -3.69 -2.77
C ALA A 285 -0.66 -5.17 -2.49
N GLY A 286 -1.04 -6.06 -3.38
CA GLY A 286 -0.78 -7.49 -3.26
C GLY A 286 -1.95 -8.34 -2.74
N ASN A 287 -3.10 -7.76 -2.38
CA ASN A 287 -4.31 -8.52 -2.08
C ASN A 287 -5.27 -8.53 -3.30
N ALA A 288 -4.77 -9.02 -4.42
CA ALA A 288 -5.47 -9.12 -5.71
C ALA A 288 -6.83 -9.88 -5.65
N ARG A 289 -7.09 -10.60 -4.56
CA ARG A 289 -8.33 -11.37 -4.41
C ARG A 289 -9.54 -10.53 -3.99
N ALA A 290 -9.31 -9.35 -3.46
CA ALA A 290 -10.39 -8.48 -3.02
C ALA A 290 -11.04 -7.74 -4.21
N THR A 291 -10.28 -7.46 -5.27
CA THR A 291 -10.70 -6.78 -6.50
C THR A 291 -10.89 -7.72 -7.69
N GLY A 292 -10.82 -9.02 -7.49
CA GLY A 292 -10.86 -10.04 -8.54
C GLY A 292 -12.05 -9.97 -9.49
N GLN A 293 -13.16 -9.32 -9.11
CA GLN A 293 -14.30 -9.17 -10.00
C GLN A 293 -14.08 -8.05 -11.03
N VAL A 294 -13.51 -6.90 -10.64
CA VAL A 294 -13.19 -5.82 -11.59
C VAL A 294 -12.02 -6.22 -12.49
N GLU A 295 -11.03 -6.96 -11.97
CA GLU A 295 -9.95 -7.54 -12.78
C GLU A 295 -10.51 -8.51 -13.85
N ASN A 296 -11.49 -9.33 -13.48
CA ASN A 296 -12.17 -10.20 -14.45
C ASN A 296 -13.01 -9.38 -15.44
N ALA A 297 -13.64 -8.28 -14.99
CA ALA A 297 -14.34 -7.36 -15.90
C ALA A 297 -13.38 -6.77 -16.92
N ARG A 298 -12.17 -6.37 -16.51
CA ARG A 298 -11.12 -5.91 -17.42
C ARG A 298 -10.76 -6.96 -18.48
N ASN A 299 -10.52 -8.21 -18.06
CA ASN A 299 -10.27 -9.31 -18.99
C ASN A 299 -11.41 -9.51 -20.00
N ILE A 300 -12.65 -9.35 -19.58
CA ILE A 300 -13.83 -9.46 -20.44
C ILE A 300 -13.83 -8.32 -21.46
N ILE A 301 -13.58 -7.08 -21.03
CA ILE A 301 -13.51 -5.88 -21.88
C ILE A 301 -12.42 -6.07 -22.93
N GLU A 302 -11.22 -6.45 -22.54
CA GLU A 302 -10.12 -6.69 -23.48
C GLU A 302 -10.47 -7.70 -24.55
N ARG A 303 -11.01 -8.85 -24.14
CA ARG A 303 -11.30 -9.96 -25.07
C ARG A 303 -12.53 -9.75 -25.91
N SER A 304 -13.56 -9.10 -25.38
CA SER A 304 -14.87 -9.04 -26.06
C SER A 304 -15.17 -7.68 -26.70
N PHE A 305 -14.49 -6.62 -26.29
CA PHE A 305 -14.67 -5.28 -26.84
C PHE A 305 -13.41 -4.76 -27.53
N GLU A 306 -12.31 -4.59 -26.76
CA GLU A 306 -11.10 -3.96 -27.28
C GLU A 306 -10.49 -4.75 -28.46
N SER A 307 -10.49 -6.09 -28.38
CA SER A 307 -10.01 -6.92 -29.49
C SER A 307 -10.75 -6.68 -30.79
N GLY A 308 -12.03 -6.33 -30.74
CA GLY A 308 -12.87 -6.02 -31.88
C GLY A 308 -12.60 -4.65 -32.54
N LEU A 309 -12.03 -3.71 -31.78
CA LEU A 309 -11.70 -2.37 -32.30
C LEU A 309 -10.68 -2.41 -33.43
N ARG A 310 -9.86 -3.45 -33.50
CA ARG A 310 -8.94 -3.67 -34.61
C ARG A 310 -9.65 -3.91 -35.95
N LEU A 311 -10.84 -4.50 -35.92
CA LEU A 311 -11.64 -4.79 -37.10
C LEU A 311 -12.38 -3.55 -37.59
N LYS A 312 -12.77 -2.66 -36.70
CA LYS A 312 -13.41 -1.39 -36.99
C LYS A 312 -12.90 -0.32 -36.03
N PRO A 313 -11.81 0.37 -36.36
CA PRO A 313 -11.24 1.43 -35.53
C PRO A 313 -12.24 2.55 -35.25
N VAL A 314 -12.01 3.30 -34.20
CA VAL A 314 -12.77 4.51 -33.84
C VAL A 314 -11.98 5.76 -34.22
N ALA A 315 -12.67 6.86 -34.48
CA ALA A 315 -12.05 8.11 -34.90
C ALA A 315 -11.57 8.94 -33.70
N ASN A 316 -12.32 8.93 -32.59
CA ASN A 316 -12.05 9.75 -31.41
C ASN A 316 -12.53 9.07 -30.12
N LEU A 317 -12.25 9.74 -29.00
CA LEU A 317 -12.58 9.24 -27.65
C LEU A 317 -14.09 9.11 -27.43
N ASP A 318 -14.88 10.05 -27.95
CA ASP A 318 -16.34 10.04 -27.80
C ASP A 318 -16.95 8.84 -28.50
N GLU A 319 -16.51 8.55 -29.73
CA GLU A 319 -16.92 7.34 -30.42
C GLU A 319 -16.51 6.06 -29.70
N LEU A 320 -15.28 6.04 -29.14
CA LEU A 320 -14.81 4.91 -28.34
C LEU A 320 -15.74 4.68 -27.14
N ASN A 321 -16.04 5.73 -26.38
CA ASN A 321 -16.92 5.64 -25.22
C ASN A 321 -18.36 5.28 -25.61
N ALA A 322 -18.88 5.82 -26.68
CA ALA A 322 -20.23 5.48 -27.17
C ALA A 322 -20.34 3.98 -27.54
N ARG A 323 -19.33 3.44 -28.25
CA ARG A 323 -19.29 2.01 -28.60
C ARG A 323 -19.09 1.14 -27.35
N ALA A 324 -18.24 1.56 -26.40
CA ALA A 324 -18.02 0.86 -25.14
C ALA A 324 -19.32 0.76 -24.33
N GLN A 325 -20.08 1.85 -24.25
CA GLN A 325 -21.37 1.89 -23.58
C GLN A 325 -22.39 0.94 -24.24
N GLN A 326 -22.48 0.96 -25.57
CA GLN A 326 -23.35 0.05 -26.31
C GLN A 326 -22.97 -1.41 -26.07
N TRP A 327 -21.66 -1.71 -26.12
CA TRP A 327 -21.16 -3.05 -25.85
C TRP A 327 -21.47 -3.49 -24.40
N ALA A 328 -21.24 -2.61 -23.40
CA ALA A 328 -21.50 -2.93 -22.01
C ALA A 328 -22.99 -3.24 -21.77
N CYS A 329 -23.89 -2.42 -22.28
CA CYS A 329 -25.34 -2.69 -22.21
C CYS A 329 -25.70 -4.03 -22.85
N TYR A 330 -25.19 -4.32 -24.05
CA TYR A 330 -25.41 -5.61 -24.72
C TYR A 330 -24.85 -6.78 -23.91
N TYR A 331 -23.62 -6.66 -23.43
CA TYR A 331 -22.95 -7.71 -22.66
C TYR A 331 -23.70 -8.02 -21.36
N ASN A 332 -24.06 -6.98 -20.62
CA ASN A 332 -24.80 -7.11 -19.36
C ASN A 332 -26.17 -7.75 -19.57
N ALA A 333 -26.86 -7.42 -20.65
CA ALA A 333 -28.20 -7.92 -20.95
C ALA A 333 -28.24 -9.34 -21.53
N THR A 334 -27.15 -9.80 -22.16
CA THR A 334 -27.17 -11.07 -22.91
C THR A 334 -26.28 -12.17 -22.33
N LYS A 335 -25.17 -11.83 -21.68
CA LYS A 335 -24.21 -12.83 -21.20
C LYS A 335 -24.55 -13.29 -19.79
N ILE A 336 -24.75 -14.61 -19.65
CA ILE A 336 -25.03 -15.27 -18.39
C ILE A 336 -23.79 -15.22 -17.50
N HIS A 337 -23.97 -14.82 -16.24
CA HIS A 337 -22.91 -14.83 -15.24
C HIS A 337 -22.84 -16.20 -14.55
N SER A 338 -21.64 -16.79 -14.43
CA SER A 338 -21.44 -18.15 -13.92
C SER A 338 -21.86 -18.34 -12.46
N ARG A 339 -21.75 -17.29 -11.62
CA ARG A 339 -22.07 -17.36 -10.19
C ARG A 339 -23.56 -17.53 -9.90
N HIS A 340 -24.42 -16.79 -10.61
CA HIS A 340 -25.87 -16.76 -10.33
C HIS A 340 -26.75 -17.32 -11.44
N GLY A 341 -26.19 -17.67 -12.60
CA GLY A 341 -26.93 -18.32 -13.70
C GLY A 341 -27.93 -17.43 -14.44
N LYS A 342 -27.94 -16.13 -14.20
CA LYS A 342 -28.78 -15.11 -14.85
C LYS A 342 -27.91 -14.17 -15.68
N THR A 343 -28.53 -13.32 -16.50
CA THR A 343 -27.81 -12.18 -17.07
C THR A 343 -27.48 -11.17 -15.97
N ARG A 344 -26.48 -10.32 -16.22
CA ARG A 344 -26.10 -9.28 -15.26
C ARG A 344 -27.22 -8.28 -15.05
N THR A 345 -27.90 -7.93 -16.12
CA THR A 345 -29.08 -7.04 -16.08
C THR A 345 -30.21 -7.66 -15.27
N ASP A 346 -30.56 -8.95 -15.49
CA ASP A 346 -31.64 -9.59 -14.72
C ASP A 346 -31.32 -9.63 -13.22
N GLN A 347 -30.04 -9.86 -12.87
CA GLN A 347 -29.64 -9.82 -11.49
C GLN A 347 -29.63 -8.38 -10.92
N TRP A 348 -29.20 -7.38 -11.71
CA TRP A 348 -29.26 -5.98 -11.32
C TRP A 348 -30.69 -5.53 -11.05
N LEU A 349 -31.63 -5.90 -11.90
CA LEU A 349 -33.06 -5.54 -11.79
C LEU A 349 -33.77 -6.17 -10.58
N THR A 350 -33.09 -7.00 -9.80
CA THR A 350 -33.62 -7.47 -8.49
C THR A 350 -33.47 -6.41 -7.39
N ILE A 351 -32.86 -5.26 -7.69
CA ILE A 351 -32.69 -4.15 -6.74
C ILE A 351 -34.04 -3.58 -6.33
N THR A 352 -34.20 -3.28 -5.04
CA THR A 352 -35.39 -2.61 -4.52
C THR A 352 -35.21 -1.09 -4.50
N GLU A 353 -36.31 -0.36 -4.37
CA GLU A 353 -36.29 1.10 -4.27
C GLU A 353 -35.40 1.60 -3.12
N GLN A 354 -35.46 0.94 -1.96
CA GLN A 354 -34.65 1.31 -0.78
C GLN A 354 -33.15 1.02 -0.97
N GLN A 355 -32.80 0.14 -1.88
CA GLN A 355 -31.40 -0.22 -2.18
C GLN A 355 -30.79 0.68 -3.26
N LEU A 356 -31.63 1.29 -4.10
CA LEU A 356 -31.18 2.16 -5.18
C LEU A 356 -31.07 3.61 -4.69
N ARG A 357 -29.86 4.05 -4.44
CA ARG A 357 -29.57 5.45 -4.08
C ARG A 357 -29.37 6.25 -5.37
N ILE A 358 -30.30 7.12 -5.71
CA ILE A 358 -30.24 7.92 -6.92
C ILE A 358 -29.10 8.95 -6.81
N ALA A 359 -28.25 9.01 -7.82
CA ALA A 359 -27.16 9.97 -7.86
C ALA A 359 -27.69 11.39 -8.12
N PRO A 360 -27.07 12.43 -7.54
CA PRO A 360 -27.31 13.81 -7.95
C PRO A 360 -27.00 14.01 -9.44
N PRO A 361 -27.52 15.07 -10.08
CA PRO A 361 -27.10 15.44 -11.44
C PRO A 361 -25.58 15.54 -11.57
N ALA A 362 -25.04 15.21 -12.74
CA ALA A 362 -23.57 15.15 -12.94
C ALA A 362 -22.87 16.49 -12.62
N ASP A 363 -23.53 17.61 -12.91
CA ASP A 363 -22.95 18.94 -12.63
C ASP A 363 -22.86 19.18 -11.12
N LEU A 364 -23.88 18.82 -10.35
CA LEU A 364 -23.82 18.88 -8.90
C LEU A 364 -22.76 17.92 -8.34
N CYS A 365 -22.61 16.73 -8.92
CA CYS A 365 -21.53 15.81 -8.53
C CYS A 365 -20.15 16.45 -8.78
N ARG A 366 -19.98 17.21 -9.87
CA ARG A 366 -18.73 17.94 -10.15
C ARG A 366 -18.50 19.10 -9.18
N GLU A 367 -19.54 19.78 -8.75
CA GLU A 367 -19.45 20.82 -7.69
C GLU A 367 -18.98 20.23 -6.36
N LEU A 368 -19.35 18.99 -6.06
CA LEU A 368 -18.92 18.28 -4.86
C LEU A 368 -17.45 17.81 -4.90
N LEU A 369 -16.81 17.87 -6.07
CA LEU A 369 -15.42 17.46 -6.23
C LEU A 369 -14.48 18.55 -5.70
N THR A 370 -13.94 18.33 -4.53
CA THR A 370 -12.90 19.20 -3.97
C THR A 370 -11.71 18.38 -3.48
N HIS A 371 -10.54 18.99 -3.56
CA HIS A 371 -9.32 18.42 -3.01
C HIS A 371 -9.38 18.30 -1.49
N GLU A 372 -8.44 17.59 -0.89
CA GLU A 372 -8.30 17.54 0.56
C GLU A 372 -8.00 18.94 1.09
N PRO A 373 -8.73 19.42 2.12
CA PRO A 373 -8.50 20.74 2.66
C PRO A 373 -7.10 20.87 3.26
N GLU A 374 -6.45 22.00 2.97
CA GLU A 374 -5.14 22.32 3.52
C GLU A 374 -5.25 23.56 4.41
N SER A 375 -4.55 23.56 5.55
CA SER A 375 -4.51 24.71 6.44
C SER A 375 -3.68 25.84 5.84
N ARG A 376 -4.24 27.05 5.76
CA ARG A 376 -3.58 28.29 5.31
C ARG A 376 -3.86 29.43 6.27
N GLU A 377 -2.86 30.25 6.49
CA GLU A 377 -2.94 31.40 7.38
C GLU A 377 -3.44 32.63 6.62
N VAL A 378 -4.31 33.43 7.26
CA VAL A 378 -4.88 34.65 6.73
C VAL A 378 -3.89 35.80 6.93
N ASP A 379 -3.57 36.53 5.86
CA ASP A 379 -2.67 37.70 5.92
C ASP A 379 -3.39 38.96 6.40
N VAL A 380 -2.61 40.04 6.54
CA VAL A 380 -3.12 41.36 6.98
C VAL A 380 -4.11 42.04 6.03
N HIS A 381 -4.22 41.53 4.79
CA HIS A 381 -5.19 41.99 3.79
C HIS A 381 -6.41 41.08 3.69
N LEU A 382 -6.63 40.20 4.66
CA LEU A 382 -7.67 39.16 4.64
C LEU A 382 -7.60 38.29 3.38
N ARG A 383 -6.39 37.79 3.06
CA ARG A 383 -6.13 36.88 1.93
C ARG A 383 -5.43 35.63 2.40
N VAL A 384 -5.62 34.56 1.65
CA VAL A 384 -4.88 33.32 1.85
C VAL A 384 -4.07 32.99 0.60
N LYS A 385 -2.85 32.46 0.76
CA LYS A 385 -2.02 31.98 -0.34
C LYS A 385 -2.25 30.48 -0.51
N PHE A 386 -2.74 30.10 -1.68
CA PHE A 386 -2.99 28.70 -1.99
C PHE A 386 -2.80 28.42 -3.49
N ALA A 387 -2.19 27.29 -3.85
CA ALA A 387 -1.93 26.90 -5.24
C ALA A 387 -1.23 27.98 -6.09
N GLY A 388 -0.30 28.73 -5.49
CA GLY A 388 0.47 29.78 -6.17
C GLY A 388 -0.30 31.08 -6.45
N LYS A 389 -1.53 31.22 -5.96
CA LYS A 389 -2.39 32.40 -6.10
C LYS A 389 -2.77 32.98 -4.72
N GLU A 390 -3.26 34.22 -4.72
CA GLU A 390 -3.87 34.87 -3.55
C GLU A 390 -5.40 34.83 -3.71
N TRP A 391 -6.10 34.58 -2.60
CA TRP A 391 -7.54 34.44 -2.55
C TRP A 391 -8.13 35.37 -1.49
N ASP A 392 -9.16 36.09 -1.83
CA ASP A 392 -9.80 37.04 -0.95
C ASP A 392 -10.81 36.36 -0.03
N VAL A 393 -10.53 36.38 1.27
CA VAL A 393 -11.39 35.79 2.31
C VAL A 393 -12.11 36.85 3.13
N SER A 394 -12.06 38.13 2.73
CA SER A 394 -12.68 39.25 3.46
C SER A 394 -14.21 39.14 3.59
N ALA A 395 -14.87 38.40 2.68
CA ALA A 395 -16.31 38.13 2.74
C ALA A 395 -16.67 36.94 3.67
N ILE A 396 -15.69 36.19 4.17
CA ILE A 396 -15.94 35.06 5.05
C ILE A 396 -16.31 35.57 6.45
N PRO A 397 -17.44 35.11 7.03
CA PRO A 397 -17.84 35.57 8.36
C PRO A 397 -16.79 35.25 9.43
N ARG A 398 -16.54 36.21 10.33
CA ARG A 398 -15.66 36.08 11.50
C ARG A 398 -14.18 35.83 11.20
N VAL A 399 -13.75 35.96 9.95
CA VAL A 399 -12.34 35.75 9.60
C VAL A 399 -11.45 36.79 10.31
N MET A 400 -10.29 36.33 10.80
CA MET A 400 -9.31 37.17 11.51
C MET A 400 -7.93 37.05 10.87
N VAL A 401 -7.14 38.13 10.98
CA VAL A 401 -5.72 38.10 10.58
C VAL A 401 -4.96 37.10 11.45
N GLY A 402 -4.15 36.28 10.85
CA GLY A 402 -3.37 35.22 11.52
C GLY A 402 -4.16 33.93 11.79
N GLU A 403 -5.43 33.91 11.47
CA GLU A 403 -6.26 32.69 11.60
C GLU A 403 -5.85 31.65 10.56
N LYS A 404 -5.99 30.38 10.94
CA LYS A 404 -5.73 29.24 10.04
C LYS A 404 -7.03 28.70 9.50
N LEU A 405 -7.29 28.94 8.23
CA LEU A 405 -8.46 28.43 7.52
C LEU A 405 -8.14 27.15 6.77
N MET A 406 -9.10 26.24 6.72
CA MET A 406 -9.02 25.03 5.90
C MET A 406 -9.50 25.36 4.48
N VAL A 407 -8.57 25.37 3.54
CA VAL A 407 -8.79 25.79 2.15
C VAL A 407 -8.81 24.57 1.24
N THR A 408 -9.82 24.47 0.40
CA THR A 408 -9.92 23.46 -0.64
C THR A 408 -10.28 24.10 -1.97
N TYR A 409 -10.08 23.39 -3.08
CA TYR A 409 -10.47 23.87 -4.41
C TYR A 409 -11.17 22.79 -5.22
N ASN A 410 -12.01 23.23 -6.14
CA ASN A 410 -12.63 22.37 -7.12
C ASN A 410 -11.82 22.44 -8.43
N PRO A 411 -11.38 21.30 -9.01
CA PRO A 411 -10.58 21.30 -10.23
C PRO A 411 -11.31 21.85 -11.47
N TYR A 412 -12.63 21.97 -11.41
CA TYR A 412 -13.45 22.56 -12.49
C TYR A 412 -13.73 24.07 -12.32
N GLN A 413 -13.29 24.67 -11.20
CA GLN A 413 -13.50 26.08 -10.86
C GLN A 413 -12.15 26.70 -10.45
N LEU A 414 -11.40 27.19 -11.42
CA LEU A 414 -10.01 27.61 -11.25
C LEU A 414 -9.84 29.04 -10.71
N ASP A 415 -10.92 29.78 -10.58
CA ASP A 415 -10.99 31.18 -10.13
C ASP A 415 -11.61 31.34 -8.73
N THR A 416 -11.94 30.23 -8.09
CA THR A 416 -12.55 30.19 -6.76
C THR A 416 -11.92 29.07 -5.93
N VAL A 417 -11.64 29.36 -4.65
CA VAL A 417 -11.36 28.33 -3.64
C VAL A 417 -12.47 28.35 -2.59
N TYR A 418 -12.55 27.29 -1.84
CA TYR A 418 -13.54 27.15 -0.81
C TYR A 418 -12.89 27.04 0.56
N ILE A 419 -13.39 27.81 1.51
CA ILE A 419 -13.07 27.67 2.92
C ILE A 419 -14.03 26.65 3.51
N VAL A 420 -13.50 25.62 4.14
CA VAL A 420 -14.28 24.57 4.80
C VAL A 420 -14.60 25.03 6.21
N ASP A 421 -15.87 25.24 6.47
CA ASP A 421 -16.41 25.62 7.78
C ASP A 421 -17.47 24.61 8.21
N THR A 422 -18.00 24.75 9.41
CA THR A 422 -19.05 23.89 9.96
C THR A 422 -20.24 24.77 10.30
N ASP A 423 -21.40 24.42 9.77
CA ASP A 423 -22.65 25.13 10.09
C ASP A 423 -23.10 24.89 11.55
N SER A 424 -24.14 25.59 11.96
CA SER A 424 -24.72 25.47 13.31
C SER A 424 -25.28 24.07 13.63
N GLU A 425 -25.50 23.24 12.62
CA GLU A 425 -26.01 21.87 12.75
C GLU A 425 -24.87 20.84 12.73
N GLY A 426 -23.62 21.27 12.56
CA GLY A 426 -22.44 20.41 12.48
C GLY A 426 -22.18 19.85 11.09
N ASN A 427 -22.85 20.35 10.04
CA ASN A 427 -22.61 19.95 8.67
C ASN A 427 -21.47 20.78 8.05
N GLU A 428 -20.77 20.22 7.10
CA GLU A 428 -19.73 20.91 6.35
C GLU A 428 -20.34 22.00 5.46
N ALA A 429 -19.87 23.23 5.62
CA ALA A 429 -20.20 24.38 4.79
C ALA A 429 -18.99 24.79 3.95
N LEU A 430 -19.21 25.08 2.69
CA LEU A 430 -18.18 25.55 1.76
C LEU A 430 -18.42 27.02 1.45
N LEU A 431 -17.53 27.90 1.92
CA LEU A 431 -17.61 29.33 1.70
C LEU A 431 -16.66 29.72 0.57
N ALA A 432 -17.21 30.31 -0.49
CA ALA A 432 -16.43 30.68 -1.68
C ALA A 432 -15.53 31.89 -1.43
N ALA A 433 -14.28 31.79 -1.86
CA ALA A 433 -13.30 32.87 -1.84
C ALA A 433 -12.74 33.06 -3.26
N PRO A 434 -12.93 34.25 -3.88
CA PRO A 434 -12.49 34.54 -5.23
C PRO A 434 -10.98 34.77 -5.30
N VAL A 435 -10.40 34.61 -6.50
CA VAL A 435 -9.01 34.93 -6.76
C VAL A 435 -8.79 36.44 -6.72
N VAL A 436 -7.69 36.87 -6.12
CA VAL A 436 -7.26 38.27 -6.16
C VAL A 436 -6.70 38.60 -7.55
N VAL A 437 -7.43 39.40 -8.32
CA VAL A 437 -6.97 39.85 -9.64
C VAL A 437 -6.04 41.04 -9.45
N ARG A 438 -4.87 40.99 -10.11
CA ARG A 438 -3.89 42.10 -10.11
C ARG A 438 -3.81 42.74 -11.48
N GLY A 439 -3.67 44.09 -11.51
CA GLY A 439 -3.38 44.82 -12.72
C GLY A 439 -1.95 44.62 -13.23
N ASP A 440 -1.65 45.20 -14.39
CA ASP A 440 -0.30 45.16 -14.98
C ASP A 440 0.75 45.86 -14.10
N ASP A 441 0.31 46.76 -13.25
CA ASP A 441 1.10 47.48 -12.23
C ASP A 441 1.37 46.65 -10.96
N GLY A 442 0.78 45.44 -10.86
CA GLY A 442 0.92 44.54 -9.73
C GLY A 442 0.02 44.84 -8.53
N PHE A 443 -0.78 45.92 -8.55
CA PHE A 443 -1.76 46.17 -7.51
C PHE A 443 -3.02 45.33 -7.70
N ALA A 444 -3.69 44.97 -6.60
CA ALA A 444 -4.99 44.35 -6.68
C ALA A 444 -6.00 45.34 -7.32
N VAL A 445 -6.79 44.87 -8.27
CA VAL A 445 -7.81 45.70 -8.95
C VAL A 445 -8.83 46.27 -7.95
N THR A 446 -9.02 45.60 -6.83
CA THR A 446 -9.89 46.02 -5.71
C THR A 446 -9.21 46.93 -4.71
N ALA A 447 -7.92 47.29 -4.90
CA ALA A 447 -7.19 48.14 -3.98
C ALA A 447 -7.74 49.58 -4.03
N ASN A 448 -7.76 50.24 -2.87
CA ASN A 448 -8.18 51.62 -2.77
C ASN A 448 -7.20 52.55 -3.53
N VAL A 449 -7.73 53.44 -4.36
CA VAL A 449 -6.93 54.44 -5.04
C VAL A 449 -6.66 55.58 -4.06
N ILE A 450 -5.38 55.95 -3.89
CA ILE A 450 -4.97 57.05 -3.02
C ILE A 450 -5.69 58.35 -3.45
N ASP A 451 -6.29 59.03 -2.48
CA ASP A 451 -7.02 60.28 -2.65
C ASP A 451 -8.37 60.20 -3.41
N GLN A 452 -8.84 58.98 -3.80
CA GLN A 452 -10.14 58.87 -4.46
C GLN A 452 -11.18 58.16 -3.59
N ASP A 453 -10.86 56.99 -3.07
CA ASP A 453 -11.74 56.21 -2.22
C ASP A 453 -10.95 55.53 -1.10
N TYR A 454 -11.44 55.66 0.13
CA TYR A 454 -10.90 54.88 1.25
C TYR A 454 -11.99 53.97 1.80
N ARG A 455 -11.91 52.67 1.43
CA ARG A 455 -12.77 51.65 1.99
C ARG A 455 -12.01 50.87 3.05
N GLN A 456 -12.51 50.88 4.26
CA GLN A 456 -12.01 49.98 5.29
C GLN A 456 -12.64 48.57 5.12
N HIS A 457 -11.89 47.54 5.45
CA HIS A 457 -12.50 46.24 5.63
C HIS A 457 -13.58 46.30 6.71
N ALA A 458 -14.57 45.43 6.62
CA ALA A 458 -15.52 45.23 7.71
C ALA A 458 -14.75 44.87 8.99
N GLU A 459 -15.24 45.34 10.14
CA GLU A 459 -14.60 45.01 11.42
C GLU A 459 -14.57 43.49 11.60
N THR A 460 -13.41 42.98 11.91
CA THR A 460 -13.25 41.56 12.26
C THR A 460 -13.77 41.30 13.67
N GLU A 461 -14.08 40.05 13.99
CA GLU A 461 -14.47 39.70 15.37
C GLU A 461 -13.39 40.06 16.39
N ALA A 462 -12.11 40.00 15.98
CA ALA A 462 -10.99 40.46 16.81
C ALA A 462 -11.06 41.96 17.11
N ASP A 463 -11.48 42.78 16.15
CA ASP A 463 -11.62 44.23 16.35
C ASP A 463 -12.78 44.57 17.28
N ILE A 464 -13.89 43.87 17.12
CA ILE A 464 -15.06 43.99 18.00
C ILE A 464 -14.69 43.58 19.43
N ASN A 465 -14.07 42.42 19.58
CA ASN A 465 -13.67 41.89 20.90
C ASN A 465 -12.59 42.75 21.55
N ARG A 466 -11.64 43.30 20.76
CA ARG A 466 -10.62 44.25 21.27
C ARG A 466 -11.27 45.46 21.84
N ARG A 467 -12.28 46.01 21.15
CA ARG A 467 -13.06 47.16 21.63
C ARG A 467 -13.79 46.81 22.92
N GLU A 468 -14.46 45.67 22.98
CA GLU A 468 -15.16 45.22 24.20
C GLU A 468 -14.19 45.05 25.38
N VAL A 469 -13.03 44.42 25.14
CA VAL A 469 -11.99 44.29 26.16
C VAL A 469 -11.46 45.66 26.63
N GLU A 470 -11.30 46.65 25.74
CA GLU A 470 -10.89 48.00 26.11
C GLU A 470 -11.95 48.71 26.94
N LEU A 471 -13.23 48.63 26.55
CA LEU A 471 -14.32 49.19 27.32
C LEU A 471 -14.39 48.58 28.73
N ALA A 472 -14.30 47.28 28.82
CA ALA A 472 -14.28 46.57 30.11
C ALA A 472 -13.05 46.94 30.97
N THR A 473 -11.88 47.11 30.34
CA THR A 473 -10.64 47.45 31.05
C THR A 473 -10.73 48.80 31.75
N TYR A 474 -11.35 49.78 31.12
CA TYR A 474 -11.50 51.11 31.69
C TYR A 474 -12.87 51.36 32.35
N GLY A 475 -13.82 50.42 32.24
CA GLY A 475 -15.15 50.51 32.83
C GLY A 475 -16.00 51.64 32.25
N VAL A 476 -15.86 51.86 30.93
CA VAL A 476 -16.52 52.94 30.18
C VAL A 476 -17.48 52.37 29.14
N ALA A 477 -18.41 53.22 28.68
CA ALA A 477 -19.45 52.78 27.74
C ALA A 477 -19.08 52.99 26.26
N THR A 478 -18.14 53.89 25.98
CA THR A 478 -17.81 54.29 24.61
C THR A 478 -16.31 54.23 24.35
N GLN A 479 -15.92 53.99 23.07
CA GLN A 479 -14.53 53.97 22.66
C GLN A 479 -13.82 55.31 22.88
N ILE A 480 -14.55 56.43 22.67
CA ILE A 480 -14.03 57.77 22.90
C ILE A 480 -13.60 57.96 24.36
N GLU A 481 -14.40 57.48 25.30
CA GLU A 481 -14.07 57.48 26.72
C GLU A 481 -12.88 56.56 27.06
N ALA A 482 -12.80 55.39 26.43
CA ALA A 482 -11.68 54.49 26.60
C ALA A 482 -10.37 55.12 26.10
N ASP A 483 -10.39 55.76 24.94
CA ASP A 483 -9.25 56.48 24.38
C ASP A 483 -8.83 57.67 25.24
N ALA A 484 -9.80 58.42 25.78
CA ALA A 484 -9.55 59.50 26.74
C ALA A 484 -8.93 58.95 28.04
N ALA A 485 -9.40 57.83 28.57
CA ALA A 485 -8.84 57.20 29.75
C ALA A 485 -7.41 56.70 29.50
N LYS A 486 -7.13 56.09 28.35
CA LYS A 486 -5.77 55.73 27.92
C LYS A 486 -4.83 56.94 27.85
N LYS A 487 -5.29 58.00 27.21
CA LYS A 487 -4.52 59.25 27.08
C LYS A 487 -4.25 59.89 28.43
N ALA A 488 -5.19 59.81 29.35
CA ALA A 488 -5.05 60.27 30.73
C ALA A 488 -4.23 59.28 31.63
N LYS A 489 -3.76 58.18 31.08
CA LYS A 489 -3.05 57.12 31.83
C LYS A 489 -3.84 56.61 33.04
N ALA A 490 -5.18 56.50 32.90
CA ALA A 490 -6.03 55.95 33.93
C ALA A 490 -5.62 54.52 34.25
N LEU A 491 -5.71 54.13 35.51
CA LEU A 491 -5.38 52.78 35.95
C LEU A 491 -6.42 51.78 35.44
N PRO A 492 -6.02 50.68 34.79
CA PRO A 492 -6.91 49.63 34.38
C PRO A 492 -7.76 49.14 35.56
N PHE A 493 -9.02 48.80 35.28
CA PHE A 493 -10.01 48.36 36.28
C PHE A 493 -10.20 49.34 37.44
N GLY A 494 -9.91 50.62 37.19
CA GLY A 494 -9.95 51.67 38.24
C GLY A 494 -8.99 51.43 39.40
N GLY A 495 -7.91 50.72 39.18
CA GLY A 495 -6.92 50.37 40.20
C GLY A 495 -7.38 49.34 41.25
N ARG A 496 -8.51 48.68 41.03
CA ARG A 496 -9.07 47.73 41.99
C ARG A 496 -8.37 46.37 42.03
N ILE A 497 -7.60 46.05 40.99
CA ILE A 497 -6.91 44.76 40.87
C ILE A 497 -5.54 44.90 41.52
N ASP A 498 -5.36 44.22 42.66
CA ASP A 498 -4.08 44.09 43.31
C ASP A 498 -3.40 42.80 42.83
N PRO A 499 -2.31 42.89 42.06
CA PRO A 499 -1.59 41.69 41.57
C PRO A 499 -0.91 40.90 42.66
N MET A 500 -0.72 41.53 43.85
CA MET A 500 -0.08 40.90 45.00
C MET A 500 -1.08 40.18 45.88
N LYS A 501 -2.40 40.42 45.72
CA LYS A 501 -3.44 39.86 46.60
C LYS A 501 -3.38 38.34 46.70
N LEU A 502 -3.19 37.63 45.59
CA LEU A 502 -3.07 36.18 45.58
C LEU A 502 -1.86 35.73 46.39
N ILE A 503 -0.77 36.48 46.33
CA ILE A 503 0.48 36.16 47.05
C ILE A 503 0.32 36.42 48.55
N THR A 504 -0.30 37.57 48.92
CA THR A 504 -0.52 37.97 50.32
C THR A 504 -1.60 37.12 50.99
N ASP A 505 -2.64 36.73 50.24
CA ASP A 505 -3.72 35.92 50.79
C ASP A 505 -3.41 34.41 50.80
N THR A 506 -2.30 33.97 50.17
CA THR A 506 -1.89 32.58 50.17
C THR A 506 -1.02 32.29 51.41
N GLU A 507 -1.55 31.44 52.30
CA GLU A 507 -0.76 30.88 53.41
C GLU A 507 0.32 29.97 52.83
N LEU A 508 1.56 30.47 52.84
CA LEU A 508 2.72 29.69 52.45
C LEU A 508 3.17 28.86 53.64
N PRO A 509 3.53 27.59 53.44
CA PRO A 509 4.07 26.78 54.50
C PRO A 509 5.39 27.40 54.99
N THR A 510 5.44 27.79 56.26
CA THR A 510 6.60 28.42 56.90
C THR A 510 7.74 27.41 57.19
N PHE A 511 7.47 26.15 57.05
CA PHE A 511 8.48 25.09 57.26
C PHE A 511 8.16 23.87 56.39
N LEU A 512 9.18 23.12 56.05
CA LEU A 512 9.02 21.82 55.42
C LEU A 512 8.69 20.78 56.49
N PRO A 513 7.62 19.98 56.34
CA PRO A 513 7.23 18.94 57.33
C PRO A 513 8.29 17.83 57.50
N ARG A 514 9.20 17.71 56.57
CA ARG A 514 10.36 16.81 56.63
C ARG A 514 11.61 17.56 56.21
N ARG A 515 12.71 17.37 56.99
CA ARG A 515 14.04 17.78 56.53
C ARG A 515 14.35 17.05 55.23
N GLY A 516 14.81 17.79 54.23
CA GLY A 516 15.35 17.19 53.03
C GLY A 516 16.53 16.27 53.38
N THR A 517 16.71 15.23 52.63
CA THR A 517 17.96 14.45 52.65
C THR A 517 19.01 15.26 51.91
N ASP A 518 20.21 15.34 52.48
CA ASP A 518 21.34 15.94 51.77
C ASP A 518 21.50 15.26 50.44
N LEU A 519 21.57 16.08 49.39
CA LEU A 519 21.83 15.59 48.04
C LEU A 519 23.26 15.04 48.05
N ALA A 520 23.40 13.73 48.24
CA ALA A 520 24.68 13.07 47.99
C ALA A 520 24.97 13.19 46.49
N ILE A 521 25.66 14.26 46.13
CA ILE A 521 26.24 14.37 44.80
C ILE A 521 27.42 13.39 44.77
N THR A 522 27.12 12.14 44.49
CA THR A 522 28.14 11.24 44.01
C THR A 522 28.46 11.70 42.59
N THR A 523 29.43 12.56 42.45
CA THR A 523 30.19 12.69 41.22
C THR A 523 30.84 11.36 40.98
N GLN A 524 30.09 10.40 40.47
CA GLN A 524 30.70 9.32 39.72
C GLN A 524 31.12 9.95 38.38
N THR A 525 32.30 10.55 38.41
CA THR A 525 33.09 10.61 37.20
C THR A 525 33.36 9.15 36.87
N GLN A 526 32.56 8.56 36.05
CA GLN A 526 32.94 7.32 35.39
C GLN A 526 34.13 7.72 34.54
N GLN A 527 35.33 7.51 35.04
CA GLN A 527 36.49 7.43 34.20
C GLN A 527 36.18 6.32 33.20
N ALA A 528 36.20 6.68 31.91
CA ALA A 528 36.11 5.69 30.85
C ALA A 528 37.10 4.57 31.22
N ALA A 529 36.63 3.33 31.19
CA ALA A 529 37.46 2.18 31.54
C ALA A 529 38.75 2.28 30.72
N ASP A 530 39.86 2.33 31.42
CA ASP A 530 41.18 2.52 30.84
C ASP A 530 41.41 1.40 29.83
N ARG A 531 41.73 1.73 28.60
CA ARG A 531 42.03 0.74 27.56
C ARG A 531 43.27 -0.04 27.99
N ILE A 532 43.17 -1.34 28.07
CA ILE A 532 44.27 -2.22 28.39
C ILE A 532 44.98 -2.61 27.09
N PHE A 533 46.19 -2.17 26.94
CA PHE A 533 47.05 -2.53 25.83
C PHE A 533 47.68 -3.90 26.05
N THR A 534 47.67 -4.73 25.02
CA THR A 534 48.41 -5.99 25.06
C THR A 534 49.91 -5.72 25.04
N LEU A 535 50.73 -6.64 25.51
CA LEU A 535 52.19 -6.48 25.57
C LEU A 535 52.80 -6.15 24.19
N PHE A 536 52.18 -6.63 23.12
CA PHE A 536 52.60 -6.32 21.76
C PHE A 536 52.28 -4.86 21.37
N GLU A 537 51.10 -4.39 21.68
CA GLU A 537 50.66 -3.00 21.45
C GLU A 537 51.49 -2.03 22.30
N VAL A 538 51.75 -2.36 23.57
CA VAL A 538 52.60 -1.58 24.45
C VAL A 538 54.00 -1.43 23.86
N ALA A 539 54.62 -2.50 23.37
CA ALA A 539 55.93 -2.43 22.74
C ALA A 539 55.94 -1.54 21.47
N GLY A 540 54.82 -1.54 20.72
CA GLY A 540 54.64 -0.65 19.57
C GLY A 540 54.52 0.81 20.01
N GLU A 541 53.70 1.10 21.02
CA GLU A 541 53.48 2.45 21.53
C GLU A 541 54.72 3.03 22.23
N LEU A 542 55.42 2.25 23.02
CA LEU A 542 56.69 2.67 23.63
C LEU A 542 57.77 2.98 22.58
N ARG A 543 57.84 2.23 21.46
CA ARG A 543 58.74 2.56 20.33
C ARG A 543 58.32 3.88 19.70
N ARG A 544 57.03 4.13 19.52
CA ARG A 544 56.51 5.41 18.99
C ARG A 544 56.88 6.58 19.90
N LEU A 545 56.87 6.34 21.23
CA LEU A 545 57.29 7.31 22.24
C LEU A 545 58.84 7.40 22.40
N GLY A 546 59.62 6.77 21.53
CA GLY A 546 61.10 6.88 21.47
C GLY A 546 61.85 5.93 22.43
N VAL A 547 61.18 4.94 23.02
CA VAL A 547 61.84 3.93 23.86
C VAL A 547 62.36 2.79 22.99
N ALA A 548 63.69 2.57 22.96
CA ALA A 548 64.25 1.40 22.33
C ALA A 548 63.89 0.14 23.14
N MET A 549 62.96 -0.65 22.57
CA MET A 549 62.50 -1.90 23.20
C MET A 549 63.40 -3.06 22.77
N ASP A 550 64.02 -3.68 23.76
CA ASP A 550 64.80 -4.89 23.62
C ASP A 550 64.12 -6.09 24.32
N PRO A 551 64.61 -7.32 24.15
CA PRO A 551 64.00 -8.50 24.77
C PRO A 551 63.94 -8.46 26.27
N ASP A 552 64.87 -7.76 26.93
CA ASP A 552 64.95 -7.67 28.40
C ASP A 552 63.87 -6.70 28.91
N LYS A 553 63.71 -5.55 28.28
CA LYS A 553 62.66 -4.60 28.58
C LYS A 553 61.27 -5.20 28.32
N ASN A 554 61.12 -5.95 27.25
CA ASN A 554 59.86 -6.65 27.01
C ASN A 554 59.53 -7.66 28.11
N ARG A 555 60.54 -8.40 28.63
CA ARG A 555 60.36 -9.30 29.77
C ARG A 555 60.02 -8.55 31.04
N GLN A 556 60.62 -7.41 31.27
CA GLN A 556 60.31 -6.55 32.45
C GLN A 556 58.87 -6.03 32.37
N VAL A 557 58.43 -5.53 31.24
CA VAL A 557 57.05 -5.06 31.05
C VAL A 557 56.04 -6.20 31.28
N ALA A 558 56.32 -7.38 30.70
CA ALA A 558 55.49 -8.57 30.87
C ALA A 558 55.42 -9.04 32.34
N ALA A 559 56.51 -8.89 33.08
CA ALA A 559 56.58 -9.22 34.52
C ALA A 559 55.79 -8.21 35.40
N TRP A 560 55.83 -6.94 35.04
CA TRP A 560 55.08 -5.89 35.74
C TRP A 560 53.60 -5.89 35.44
N TYR A 561 53.23 -6.23 34.21
CA TYR A 561 51.85 -6.18 33.75
C TYR A 561 51.47 -7.47 32.99
N PRO A 562 51.26 -8.57 33.72
CA PRO A 562 51.00 -9.88 33.12
C PRO A 562 49.65 -9.95 32.37
N GLN A 563 48.75 -9.00 32.63
CA GLN A 563 47.41 -8.92 31.98
C GLN A 563 47.27 -7.75 30.98
N GLY A 564 48.35 -7.08 30.62
CA GLY A 564 48.36 -5.89 29.77
C GLY A 564 48.49 -4.59 30.57
N VAL A 565 48.84 -3.51 29.90
CA VAL A 565 49.15 -2.20 30.52
C VAL A 565 47.94 -1.25 30.27
N PRO A 566 47.42 -0.63 31.33
CA PRO A 566 46.42 0.43 31.16
C PRO A 566 47.01 1.61 30.38
N GLU A 567 46.21 2.25 29.55
CA GLU A 567 46.62 3.40 28.73
C GLU A 567 47.19 4.55 29.58
N SER A 568 46.60 4.79 30.72
CA SER A 568 47.04 5.78 31.72
C SER A 568 48.46 5.55 32.23
N GLU A 569 48.93 4.30 32.25
CA GLU A 569 50.24 3.94 32.81
C GLU A 569 51.34 3.90 31.74
N ILE A 570 51.05 4.08 30.44
CA ILE A 570 52.03 4.03 29.35
C ILE A 570 53.09 5.15 29.50
N ALA A 571 52.69 6.34 29.91
CA ALA A 571 53.61 7.46 30.14
C ALA A 571 54.55 7.22 31.32
N ASP A 572 54.04 6.64 32.40
CA ASP A 572 54.87 6.24 33.55
C ASP A 572 55.81 5.10 33.19
N LEU A 573 55.35 4.15 32.39
CA LEU A 573 56.15 3.05 31.90
C LEU A 573 57.26 3.52 30.95
N GLN A 574 57.02 4.52 30.10
CA GLN A 574 58.02 5.19 29.30
C GLN A 574 59.12 5.78 30.18
N THR A 575 58.73 6.50 31.24
CA THR A 575 59.66 7.12 32.18
C THR A 575 60.51 6.07 32.89
N ARG A 576 59.91 5.00 33.39
CA ARG A 576 60.62 3.89 34.08
C ARG A 576 61.62 3.17 33.18
N LEU A 577 61.33 3.01 31.87
CA LEU A 577 62.18 2.32 30.93
C LEU A 577 63.27 3.21 30.33
N THR A 578 63.15 4.54 30.43
CA THR A 578 64.11 5.52 29.94
C THR A 578 65.07 6.01 31.02
N VAL A 579 64.67 5.95 32.30
CA VAL A 579 65.57 6.29 33.42
C VAL A 579 66.69 5.25 33.45
N ARG A 580 67.89 5.62 33.09
CA ARG A 580 69.12 4.83 33.28
C ARG A 580 69.30 4.60 34.78
N ALA A 581 69.42 3.33 35.19
CA ALA A 581 69.84 2.96 36.53
C ALA A 581 71.23 3.54 36.79
N GLY A 582 71.27 4.67 37.47
CA GLY A 582 72.54 5.33 37.75
C GLY A 582 72.35 6.61 38.55
N LEU A 583 71.86 6.45 39.82
CA LEU A 583 72.28 7.28 40.95
C LEU A 583 71.57 6.72 42.22
N ARG A 584 72.24 5.85 42.91
CA ARG A 584 71.97 5.62 44.33
C ARG A 584 72.38 6.88 45.08
N VAL A 585 71.42 7.65 45.59
CA VAL A 585 71.68 8.60 46.65
C VAL A 585 71.81 7.77 47.92
N VAL A 586 73.04 7.62 48.36
CA VAL A 586 73.37 7.10 49.73
C VAL A 586 73.32 8.27 50.63
N GLY A 587 72.54 8.14 51.75
CA GLY A 587 72.64 8.86 52.97
C GLY A 587 71.90 10.19 53.01
N ALA A 588 71.18 10.55 54.07
CA ALA A 588 71.58 10.48 55.45
C ALA A 588 70.37 10.74 56.34
N ASN A 589 70.37 10.06 57.46
CA ASN A 589 69.71 10.29 58.76
C ASN A 589 68.23 10.52 58.86
#